data_30109e19ad4db7cc98bb1c2c52c4affd
#
_entry.id   30109e19ad4db7cc98bb1c2c52c4affd
#
_cell.length_a   1.000
_cell.length_b   1.000
_cell.length_c   1.000
_cell.angle_alpha   90.00
_cell.angle_beta   90.00
_cell.angle_gamma   90.00
#
_symmetry.space_group_name_H-M   'P 1'
#
loop_
_entity.id
_entity.type
_entity.pdbx_description
1 polymer ?
#
loop_
_entity_poly.entity_id
_entity_poly.type
_entity_poly.pdbx_seq_one_letter_code
_entity_poly.pdbx_strand_id
1 'polypeptide(L)'
;MDSLTFTTHCLSFDEVIELPHFEKKSFRVNKKIFATLNIQKKQATFKLSAIHQSVFCDFDPNSIKPATGAWGKQGWTIFDLTKLTDEMLIDALTLSYCNVAPKRLSEKYKA
;
A
#
# COMPACT_ATOMS: atom_id res chain seq x y z
N MET A 1 -13.32 0.40 0.90
CA MET A 1 -12.89 -0.98 1.23
C MET A 1 -12.78 -1.11 2.74
N ASP A 2 -13.33 -2.15 3.32
CA ASP A 2 -13.20 -2.36 4.76
C ASP A 2 -11.87 -3.06 5.12
N SER A 3 -11.55 -3.09 6.41
CA SER A 3 -10.28 -3.62 6.89
C SER A 3 -10.09 -5.11 6.59
N LEU A 4 -11.16 -5.90 6.67
CA LEU A 4 -11.08 -7.33 6.41
C LEU A 4 -10.79 -7.59 4.92
N THR A 5 -11.51 -6.91 4.04
CA THR A 5 -11.29 -7.02 2.59
C THR A 5 -9.88 -6.57 2.22
N PHE A 6 -9.42 -5.47 2.78
CA PHE A 6 -8.06 -4.98 2.56
C PHE A 6 -7.01 -6.01 2.99
N THR A 7 -7.17 -6.56 4.17
CA THR A 7 -6.25 -7.59 4.70
C THR A 7 -6.24 -8.82 3.80
N THR A 8 -7.40 -9.25 3.34
CA THR A 8 -7.52 -10.40 2.43
C THR A 8 -6.75 -10.16 1.12
N HIS A 9 -6.88 -8.97 0.55
CA HIS A 9 -6.13 -8.62 -0.66
C HIS A 9 -4.62 -8.62 -0.42
N CYS A 10 -4.16 -8.03 0.68
CA CYS A 10 -2.74 -8.02 1.01
C CYS A 10 -2.18 -9.43 1.12
N LEU A 11 -2.91 -10.30 1.80
CA LEU A 11 -2.47 -11.69 2.02
C LEU A 11 -2.61 -12.58 0.79
N SER A 12 -3.29 -12.11 -0.24
CA SER A 12 -3.42 -12.85 -1.50
C SER A 12 -2.14 -12.83 -2.34
N PHE A 13 -1.25 -11.89 -2.10
CA PHE A 13 0.04 -11.86 -2.80
C PHE A 13 0.98 -12.92 -2.23
N ASP A 14 1.84 -13.45 -3.08
CA ASP A 14 2.76 -14.52 -2.71
C ASP A 14 3.71 -14.12 -1.58
N GLU A 15 3.85 -14.99 -0.60
CA GLU A 15 4.81 -14.87 0.50
C GLU A 15 4.60 -13.64 1.41
N VAL A 16 3.40 -13.08 1.40
CA VAL A 16 3.07 -11.96 2.30
C VAL A 16 2.73 -12.47 3.68
N ILE A 17 3.27 -11.82 4.70
CA ILE A 17 2.92 -12.05 6.09
C ILE A 17 2.41 -10.76 6.73
N GLU A 18 1.49 -10.91 7.68
CA GLU A 18 0.96 -9.81 8.46
C GLU A 18 1.65 -9.79 9.82
N LEU A 19 2.17 -8.63 10.23
CA LEU A 19 2.79 -8.44 11.53
C LEU A 19 2.31 -7.13 12.15
N PRO A 20 2.23 -7.04 13.48
CA PRO A 20 1.93 -5.76 14.12
C PRO A 20 3.06 -4.75 13.85
N HIS A 21 2.69 -3.47 13.81
CA HIS A 21 3.63 -2.37 13.61
C HIS A 21 3.13 -1.16 14.38
N PHE A 22 3.52 -1.07 15.66
CA PHE A 22 2.97 -0.10 16.62
C PHE A 22 1.45 -0.32 16.75
N GLU A 23 0.62 0.69 16.50
CA GLU A 23 -0.83 0.59 16.57
C GLU A 23 -1.46 0.15 15.22
N LYS A 24 -0.63 -0.16 14.23
CA LYS A 24 -1.05 -0.54 12.89
C LYS A 24 -0.75 -2.00 12.62
N LYS A 25 -1.31 -2.50 11.53
CA LYS A 25 -0.89 -3.77 10.93
C LYS A 25 0.06 -3.50 9.79
N SER A 26 1.09 -4.33 9.64
CA SER A 26 2.00 -4.24 8.49
C SER A 26 1.92 -5.51 7.68
N PHE A 27 2.09 -5.36 6.37
CA PHE A 27 2.14 -6.47 5.42
C PHE A 27 3.52 -6.46 4.78
N ARG A 28 4.19 -7.59 4.86
CA ARG A 28 5.61 -7.69 4.49
C ARG A 28 5.84 -8.79 3.49
N VAL A 29 6.76 -8.55 2.59
CA VAL A 29 7.29 -9.55 1.66
C VAL A 29 8.81 -9.46 1.72
N ASN A 30 9.48 -10.61 1.81
CA ASN A 30 10.94 -10.67 1.95
C ASN A 30 11.45 -9.77 3.08
N LYS A 31 10.75 -9.79 4.23
CA LYS A 31 11.06 -9.00 5.45
C LYS A 31 10.90 -7.49 5.30
N LYS A 32 10.39 -7.00 4.18
CA LYS A 32 10.19 -5.57 3.95
C LYS A 32 8.71 -5.21 3.93
N ILE A 33 8.35 -4.12 4.60
CA ILE A 33 6.97 -3.64 4.61
C ILE A 33 6.66 -3.00 3.25
N PHE A 34 5.53 -3.40 2.63
CA PHE A 34 5.03 -2.72 1.44
C PHE A 34 3.72 -1.99 1.71
N ALA A 35 2.98 -2.37 2.76
CA ALA A 35 1.73 -1.72 3.13
C ALA A 35 1.51 -1.77 4.64
N THR A 36 0.84 -0.75 5.17
CA THR A 36 0.35 -0.73 6.54
C THR A 36 -1.13 -0.42 6.54
N LEU A 37 -1.83 -0.82 7.60
CA LEU A 37 -3.26 -0.57 7.78
C LEU A 37 -3.51 0.06 9.14
N ASN A 38 -4.15 1.24 9.15
CA ASN A 38 -4.66 1.87 10.35
C ASN A 38 -6.18 1.67 10.38
N ILE A 39 -6.63 0.72 11.21
CA ILE A 39 -8.05 0.34 11.27
C ILE A 39 -8.91 1.50 11.78
N GLN A 40 -8.45 2.20 12.80
CA GLN A 40 -9.22 3.30 13.41
C GLN A 40 -9.45 4.45 12.44
N LYS A 41 -8.42 4.84 11.73
CA LYS A 41 -8.52 5.95 10.76
C LYS A 41 -9.02 5.52 9.40
N LYS A 42 -9.18 4.23 9.17
CA LYS A 42 -9.57 3.66 7.87
C LYS A 42 -8.65 4.14 6.75
N GLN A 43 -7.37 4.10 7.03
CA GLN A 43 -6.30 4.51 6.10
C GLN A 43 -5.32 3.38 5.90
N ALA A 44 -4.76 3.31 4.70
CA ALA A 44 -3.64 2.43 4.40
C ALA A 44 -2.47 3.27 3.89
N THR A 45 -1.25 2.78 4.09
CA THR A 45 -0.05 3.45 3.60
C THR A 45 0.70 2.46 2.72
N PHE A 46 1.03 2.87 1.50
CA PHE A 46 1.71 2.04 0.52
C PHE A 46 3.07 2.62 0.17
N LYS A 47 4.06 1.75 -0.03
CA LYS A 47 5.39 2.13 -0.50
C LYS A 47 5.38 2.17 -2.03
N LEU A 48 5.39 3.37 -2.60
CA LEU A 48 5.34 3.58 -4.06
C LEU A 48 6.65 4.15 -4.58
N SER A 49 6.90 3.98 -5.88
CA SER A 49 7.94 4.73 -6.56
C SER A 49 7.58 6.21 -6.58
N ALA A 50 8.56 7.09 -6.80
CA ALA A 50 8.31 8.53 -6.87
C ALA A 50 7.30 8.86 -7.98
N ILE A 51 7.40 8.20 -9.12
CA ILE A 51 6.48 8.41 -10.24
C ILE A 51 5.06 8.00 -9.88
N HIS A 52 4.88 6.80 -9.32
CA HIS A 52 3.56 6.32 -8.94
C HIS A 52 2.94 7.17 -7.83
N GLN A 53 3.74 7.56 -6.84
CA GLN A 53 3.26 8.46 -5.79
C GLN A 53 2.71 9.74 -6.38
N SER A 54 3.44 10.36 -7.30
CA SER A 54 3.02 11.59 -7.95
C SER A 54 1.71 11.42 -8.72
N VAL A 55 1.61 10.36 -9.51
CA VAL A 55 0.41 10.08 -10.30
C VAL A 55 -0.83 9.91 -9.41
N PHE A 56 -0.73 9.08 -8.37
CA PHE A 56 -1.87 8.84 -7.48
C PHE A 56 -2.26 10.08 -6.69
N CYS A 57 -1.28 10.82 -6.16
CA CYS A 57 -1.57 12.04 -5.40
C CYS A 57 -2.20 13.12 -6.27
N ASP A 58 -1.78 13.25 -7.52
CA ASP A 58 -2.37 14.22 -8.45
C ASP A 58 -3.80 13.84 -8.83
N PHE A 59 -4.09 12.54 -8.90
CA PHE A 59 -5.43 12.05 -9.25
C PHE A 59 -6.48 12.47 -8.22
N ASP A 60 -6.18 12.33 -6.93
CA ASP A 60 -7.11 12.68 -5.86
C ASP A 60 -6.34 13.19 -4.63
N PRO A 61 -5.92 14.46 -4.65
CA PRO A 61 -5.08 15.01 -3.57
C PRO A 61 -5.79 15.11 -2.22
N ASN A 62 -7.12 14.97 -2.18
CA ASN A 62 -7.86 14.98 -0.92
C ASN A 62 -7.87 13.61 -0.24
N SER A 63 -7.75 12.55 -1.01
CA SER A 63 -7.84 11.17 -0.51
C SER A 63 -6.52 10.43 -0.54
N ILE A 64 -5.53 10.94 -1.25
CA ILE A 64 -4.21 10.33 -1.41
C ILE A 64 -3.14 11.38 -1.16
N LYS A 65 -2.29 11.15 -0.16
CA LYS A 65 -1.27 12.13 0.25
C LYS A 65 0.05 11.43 0.57
N PRO A 66 1.19 12.07 0.27
CA PRO A 66 2.46 11.56 0.78
C PRO A 66 2.43 11.55 2.31
N ALA A 67 3.06 10.57 2.92
CA ALA A 67 3.28 10.57 4.36
C ALA A 67 4.16 11.79 4.74
N THR A 68 4.06 12.22 5.99
CA THR A 68 4.79 13.41 6.43
C THR A 68 6.30 13.17 6.49
N GLY A 69 7.06 14.23 6.20
CA GLY A 69 8.50 14.23 6.36
C GLY A 69 9.23 13.27 5.43
N ALA A 70 10.28 12.66 5.97
CA ALA A 70 11.15 11.76 5.21
C ALA A 70 10.45 10.55 4.66
N TRP A 71 9.41 10.06 5.34
CA TRP A 71 8.64 8.89 4.89
C TRP A 71 7.99 9.15 3.53
N GLY A 72 7.35 10.30 3.38
CA GLY A 72 6.75 10.68 2.10
C GLY A 72 7.78 10.78 0.98
N LYS A 73 8.97 11.29 1.29
CA LYS A 73 10.06 11.40 0.31
C LYS A 73 10.58 10.04 -0.13
N GLN A 74 10.42 9.03 0.71
CA GLN A 74 10.79 7.65 0.39
C GLN A 74 9.71 6.89 -0.38
N GLY A 75 8.57 7.52 -0.63
CA GLY A 75 7.49 6.92 -1.39
C GLY A 75 6.30 6.42 -0.55
N TRP A 76 6.35 6.56 0.77
CA TRP A 76 5.22 6.18 1.61
C TRP A 76 4.06 7.14 1.37
N THR A 77 2.90 6.59 1.00
CA THR A 77 1.74 7.34 0.53
C THR A 77 0.50 6.85 1.25
N ILE A 78 -0.28 7.79 1.80
CA ILE A 78 -1.48 7.50 2.60
C ILE A 78 -2.72 7.52 1.71
N PHE A 79 -3.52 6.45 1.78
CA PHE A 79 -4.75 6.28 1.02
C PHE A 79 -5.94 6.20 1.97
N ASP A 80 -6.99 6.98 1.70
CA ASP A 80 -8.24 6.93 2.44
C ASP A 80 -9.11 5.78 1.90
N LEU A 81 -9.28 4.73 2.70
CA LEU A 81 -10.01 3.54 2.27
C LEU A 81 -11.51 3.79 2.10
N THR A 82 -12.04 4.89 2.65
CA THR A 82 -13.48 5.18 2.60
C THR A 82 -13.90 5.98 1.36
N LYS A 83 -12.94 6.63 0.69
CA LYS A 83 -13.23 7.56 -0.42
C LYS A 83 -12.77 7.07 -1.78
N LEU A 84 -11.96 6.03 -1.81
CA LEU A 84 -11.37 5.52 -3.05
C LEU A 84 -12.08 4.25 -3.49
N THR A 85 -12.11 4.01 -4.80
CA THR A 85 -12.68 2.76 -5.34
C THR A 85 -11.80 1.58 -4.98
N ASP A 86 -12.40 0.40 -4.86
CA ASP A 86 -11.65 -0.83 -4.62
C ASP A 86 -10.63 -1.09 -5.74
N GLU A 87 -11.02 -0.79 -6.97
CA GLU A 87 -10.18 -0.96 -8.15
C GLU A 87 -8.89 -0.14 -8.04
N MET A 88 -9.00 1.12 -7.65
CA MET A 88 -7.85 1.99 -7.46
C MET A 88 -6.96 1.52 -6.32
N LEU A 89 -7.57 1.10 -5.21
CA LEU A 89 -6.82 0.61 -4.06
C LEU A 89 -6.06 -0.66 -4.40
N ILE A 90 -6.66 -1.57 -5.15
CA ILE A 90 -6.01 -2.81 -5.60
C ILE A 90 -4.87 -2.50 -6.55
N ASP A 91 -5.05 -1.56 -7.48
CA ASP A 91 -3.97 -1.13 -8.39
C ASP A 91 -2.77 -0.59 -7.62
N ALA A 92 -3.01 0.33 -6.69
CA ALA A 92 -1.95 0.94 -5.90
C ALA A 92 -1.24 -0.10 -5.03
N LEU A 93 -2.03 -1.00 -4.42
CA LEU A 93 -1.49 -2.07 -3.58
C LEU A 93 -0.61 -3.01 -4.38
N THR A 94 -1.03 -3.38 -5.58
CA THR A 94 -0.26 -4.24 -6.47
C THR A 94 1.06 -3.58 -6.86
N LEU A 95 1.03 -2.29 -7.19
CA LEU A 95 2.24 -1.55 -7.52
C LEU A 95 3.19 -1.47 -6.33
N SER A 96 2.64 -1.30 -5.13
CA SER A 96 3.45 -1.28 -3.90
C SER A 96 4.13 -2.62 -3.65
N TYR A 97 3.38 -3.72 -3.78
CA TYR A 97 3.95 -5.05 -3.65
C TYR A 97 5.07 -5.26 -4.67
N CYS A 98 4.83 -4.93 -5.92
CA CYS A 98 5.83 -5.09 -6.99
C CYS A 98 7.06 -4.20 -6.78
N ASN A 99 6.88 -3.04 -6.14
CA ASN A 99 7.99 -2.14 -5.83
C ASN A 99 8.93 -2.71 -4.76
N VAL A 100 8.41 -3.53 -3.86
CA VAL A 100 9.16 -4.05 -2.71
C VAL A 100 9.57 -5.52 -2.88
N ALA A 101 8.71 -6.32 -3.51
CA ALA A 101 8.95 -7.76 -3.66
C ALA A 101 10.13 -8.06 -4.59
N PRO A 102 10.85 -9.17 -4.35
CA PRO A 102 11.85 -9.63 -5.31
C PRO A 102 11.24 -9.90 -6.68
N LYS A 103 12.05 -9.77 -7.72
CA LYS A 103 11.61 -9.94 -9.10
C LYS A 103 10.91 -11.28 -9.33
N ARG A 104 11.40 -12.36 -8.75
CA ARG A 104 10.80 -13.71 -8.89
C ARG A 104 9.34 -13.76 -8.44
N LEU A 105 8.96 -12.88 -7.50
CA LEU A 105 7.59 -12.80 -6.99
C LEU A 105 6.75 -11.77 -7.71
N SER A 106 7.35 -10.63 -8.07
CA SER A 106 6.60 -9.53 -8.65
C SER A 106 6.21 -9.73 -10.12
N GLU A 107 6.98 -10.53 -10.87
CA GLU A 107 6.77 -10.67 -12.31
C GLU A 107 5.36 -11.13 -12.69
N LYS A 108 4.78 -12.06 -11.95
CA LYS A 108 3.43 -12.55 -12.30
C LYS A 108 2.32 -11.51 -12.06
N TYR A 109 2.61 -10.45 -11.32
CA TYR A 109 1.65 -9.37 -11.05
C TYR A 109 1.83 -8.16 -11.96
N LYS A 110 2.85 -8.17 -12.79
CA LYS A 110 3.08 -7.10 -13.77
C LYS A 110 2.32 -7.41 -15.05
N ALA A 111 1.69 -6.39 -15.59
CA ALA A 111 0.97 -6.51 -16.85
C ALA A 111 1.94 -6.71 -18.03
#